data_4b562e302920d1e9a524fbe823ad667d
#
_entry.id   4b562e302920d1e9a524fbe823ad667d
#
_cell.length_a   1.000
_cell.length_b   1.000
_cell.length_c   1.000
_cell.angle_alpha   90.00
_cell.angle_beta   90.00
_cell.angle_gamma   90.00
#
_symmetry.space_group_name_H-M   'P 1'
#
loop_
_entity.id
_entity.type
_entity.pdbx_description
1 polymer ?
#
loop_
_entity_poly.entity_id
_entity_poly.type
_entity_poly.pdbx_seq_one_letter_code
_entity_poly.pdbx_strand_id
1 'polypeptide(L)'
;MNIVLIFLITIFSVSLFFYGKSKTKTISIKDNIKLNALPKFYGYYLVLWCSIPALVFLLVWSLFEPVIIKSIIIETAANQGAIFSDKNEANLIYEKIKAIHLGTYFGDIDSILKESALAYAKFINLFTNSKVVLIFGIIIASVIYSLKKIKNNNKARDDVEVILKGLLFVSSLIAILTTLGIIFSLLFESIKFFSVINIFDYLFGTNWSPQRAFVRDASSITAAEFEELKDAFGFIPLIAGTSFIAFIAMLVAVPIGLFSGIYMAEYASIKVRRISKPIIEILAGIPTVVYGFFAALTVGPFFRQVGENLGLTVSSESALAAGLIMGIMIIPYVSSLSD
;
A
#
# COMPACT_ATOMS: atom_id res chain seq x y z
N MET A 1 -10.32 14.05 -4.77
CA MET A 1 -9.64 15.19 -5.43
C MET A 1 -8.14 15.00 -5.55
N ASN A 2 -7.44 14.50 -4.54
CA ASN A 2 -5.97 14.30 -4.60
C ASN A 2 -5.53 13.41 -5.78
N ILE A 3 -6.28 12.35 -6.11
CA ILE A 3 -6.01 11.47 -7.26
C ILE A 3 -6.03 12.24 -8.58
N VAL A 4 -7.01 13.15 -8.74
CA VAL A 4 -7.13 13.99 -9.95
C VAL A 4 -5.92 14.94 -10.06
N LEU A 5 -5.47 15.54 -8.95
CA LEU A 5 -4.29 16.40 -8.93
C LEU A 5 -3.02 15.63 -9.27
N ILE A 6 -2.84 14.41 -8.74
CA ILE A 6 -1.70 13.54 -9.08
C ILE A 6 -1.72 13.23 -10.59
N PHE A 7 -2.88 12.89 -11.14
CA PHE A 7 -3.03 12.62 -12.57
C PHE A 7 -2.69 13.84 -13.43
N LEU A 8 -3.17 15.03 -13.04
CA LEU A 8 -2.84 16.28 -13.72
C LEU A 8 -1.35 16.61 -13.65
N ILE A 9 -0.72 16.44 -12.47
CA ILE A 9 0.74 16.63 -12.30
C ILE A 9 1.48 15.68 -13.23
N THR A 10 1.05 14.42 -13.34
CA THR A 10 1.69 13.40 -14.18
C THR A 10 1.59 13.77 -15.66
N ILE A 11 0.41 14.14 -16.15
CA ILE A 11 0.21 14.56 -17.55
C ILE A 11 1.07 15.79 -17.86
N PHE A 12 1.07 16.77 -16.96
CA PHE A 12 1.87 17.98 -17.14
C PHE A 12 3.37 17.67 -17.16
N SER A 13 3.82 16.75 -16.30
CA SER A 13 5.21 16.29 -16.26
C SER A 13 5.65 15.63 -17.56
N VAL A 14 4.80 14.79 -18.16
CA VAL A 14 5.06 14.17 -19.47
C VAL A 14 5.20 15.26 -20.55
N SER A 15 4.31 16.27 -20.54
CA SER A 15 4.36 17.39 -21.48
C SER A 15 5.65 18.20 -21.32
N LEU A 16 6.08 18.43 -20.07
CA LEU A 16 7.34 19.13 -19.76
C LEU A 16 8.58 18.34 -20.21
N PHE A 17 8.54 16.99 -20.16
CA PHE A 17 9.62 16.18 -20.68
C PHE A 17 9.88 16.46 -22.17
N PHE A 18 8.82 16.39 -22.98
CA PHE A 18 8.93 16.64 -24.41
C PHE A 18 9.34 18.09 -24.71
N TYR A 19 8.77 19.04 -23.98
CA TYR A 19 9.13 20.46 -24.10
C TYR A 19 10.63 20.70 -23.78
N GLY A 20 11.12 20.16 -22.65
CA GLY A 20 12.53 20.29 -22.26
C GLY A 20 13.48 19.69 -23.26
N LYS A 21 13.15 18.48 -23.76
CA LYS A 21 13.92 17.79 -24.79
C LYS A 21 13.98 18.58 -26.11
N SER A 22 12.85 19.16 -26.55
CA SER A 22 12.74 19.94 -27.79
C SER A 22 13.47 21.28 -27.66
N LYS A 23 13.18 22.03 -26.59
CA LYS A 23 13.78 23.36 -26.36
C LYS A 23 15.31 23.30 -26.27
N THR A 24 15.86 22.28 -25.62
CA THR A 24 17.31 22.11 -25.49
C THR A 24 17.97 21.84 -26.85
N LYS A 25 17.31 21.05 -27.72
CA LYS A 25 17.80 20.86 -29.09
C LYS A 25 17.83 22.19 -29.85
N THR A 26 16.79 23.01 -29.74
CA THR A 26 16.70 24.29 -30.39
C THR A 26 17.76 25.28 -29.91
N ILE A 27 18.02 25.33 -28.59
CA ILE A 27 19.07 26.19 -28.01
C ILE A 27 20.45 25.74 -28.51
N SER A 28 20.73 24.40 -28.50
CA SER A 28 22.01 23.88 -29.00
C SER A 28 22.30 24.28 -30.46
N ILE A 29 21.28 24.22 -31.31
CA ILE A 29 21.42 24.57 -32.73
C ILE A 29 21.56 26.08 -32.91
N LYS A 30 20.74 26.87 -32.20
CA LYS A 30 20.65 28.32 -32.38
C LYS A 30 21.87 29.05 -31.82
N ASP A 31 22.33 28.65 -30.64
CA ASP A 31 23.41 29.34 -29.92
C ASP A 31 24.77 28.65 -30.13
N ASN A 32 24.83 27.60 -30.97
CA ASN A 32 26.02 26.81 -31.29
C ASN A 32 26.72 26.27 -30.02
N ILE A 33 25.95 25.96 -28.97
CA ILE A 33 26.45 25.52 -27.67
C ILE A 33 26.52 23.98 -27.66
N LYS A 34 27.73 23.45 -27.37
CA LYS A 34 27.91 22.02 -27.20
C LYS A 34 27.30 21.56 -25.88
N LEU A 35 26.24 20.72 -25.96
CA LEU A 35 25.58 20.14 -24.79
C LEU A 35 26.50 19.09 -24.12
N ASN A 36 26.67 19.17 -22.81
CA ASN A 36 27.41 18.20 -22.01
C ASN A 36 26.59 16.92 -21.69
N ALA A 37 25.29 16.92 -21.97
CA ALA A 37 24.40 15.78 -21.74
C ALA A 37 23.43 15.61 -22.92
N LEU A 38 22.90 14.39 -23.07
CA LEU A 38 21.88 14.11 -24.07
C LEU A 38 20.59 14.95 -23.79
N PRO A 39 19.88 15.43 -24.82
CA PRO A 39 18.66 16.22 -24.65
C PRO A 39 17.59 15.61 -23.75
N LYS A 40 17.57 14.26 -23.61
CA LYS A 40 16.66 13.57 -22.71
C LYS A 40 16.87 13.90 -21.23
N PHE A 41 18.11 14.15 -20.81
CA PHE A 41 18.40 14.49 -19.40
C PHE A 41 17.86 15.86 -19.01
N TYR A 42 17.80 16.80 -19.93
CA TYR A 42 17.15 18.11 -19.71
C TYR A 42 15.63 17.97 -19.58
N GLY A 43 15.02 17.01 -20.31
CA GLY A 43 13.63 16.63 -20.11
C GLY A 43 13.37 16.06 -18.71
N TYR A 44 14.17 15.09 -18.29
CA TYR A 44 14.10 14.52 -16.92
C TYR A 44 14.32 15.56 -15.84
N TYR A 45 15.25 16.48 -16.04
CA TYR A 45 15.53 17.56 -15.11
C TYR A 45 14.28 18.44 -14.88
N LEU A 46 13.61 18.87 -15.95
CA LEU A 46 12.37 19.62 -15.85
C LEU A 46 11.25 18.84 -15.12
N VAL A 47 11.09 17.58 -15.48
CA VAL A 47 10.11 16.71 -14.81
C VAL A 47 10.37 16.62 -13.31
N LEU A 48 11.58 16.29 -12.90
CA LEU A 48 11.92 16.11 -11.49
C LEU A 48 11.75 17.39 -10.68
N TRP A 49 12.22 18.53 -11.20
CA TRP A 49 12.09 19.82 -10.53
C TRP A 49 10.65 20.35 -10.45
N CYS A 50 9.78 19.94 -11.35
CA CYS A 50 8.37 20.34 -11.30
C CYS A 50 7.51 19.37 -10.50
N SER A 51 7.76 18.04 -10.65
CA SER A 51 6.93 17.03 -10.00
C SER A 51 7.23 16.90 -8.53
N ILE A 52 8.52 16.84 -8.12
CA ILE A 52 8.89 16.57 -6.73
C ILE A 52 8.35 17.62 -5.77
N PRO A 53 8.58 18.94 -5.97
CA PRO A 53 8.05 19.94 -5.06
C PRO A 53 6.52 19.95 -4.99
N ALA A 54 5.85 19.73 -6.14
CA ALA A 54 4.38 19.67 -6.19
C ALA A 54 3.83 18.45 -5.46
N LEU A 55 4.44 17.28 -5.61
CA LEU A 55 4.04 16.06 -4.93
C LEU A 55 4.34 16.11 -3.42
N VAL A 56 5.50 16.63 -3.02
CA VAL A 56 5.84 16.84 -1.61
C VAL A 56 4.86 17.81 -0.96
N PHE A 57 4.55 18.94 -1.62
CA PHE A 57 3.55 19.87 -1.12
C PHE A 57 2.18 19.22 -0.98
N LEU A 58 1.74 18.45 -1.99
CA LEU A 58 0.45 17.75 -1.94
C LEU A 58 0.41 16.74 -0.80
N LEU A 59 1.50 16.01 -0.56
CA LEU A 59 1.62 15.05 0.54
C LEU A 59 1.51 15.76 1.90
N VAL A 60 2.32 16.81 2.11
CA VAL A 60 2.31 17.60 3.34
C VAL A 60 0.92 18.22 3.57
N TRP A 61 0.34 18.83 2.54
CA TRP A 61 -1.00 19.40 2.63
C TRP A 61 -2.05 18.33 3.02
N SER A 62 -2.01 17.15 2.39
CA SER A 62 -2.94 16.04 2.68
C SER A 62 -2.85 15.54 4.12
N LEU A 63 -1.68 15.63 4.74
CA LEU A 63 -1.49 15.24 6.15
C LEU A 63 -2.05 16.29 7.12
N PHE A 64 -1.84 17.57 6.82
CA PHE A 64 -2.23 18.65 7.72
C PHE A 64 -3.66 19.16 7.51
N GLU A 65 -4.19 19.12 6.28
CA GLU A 65 -5.54 19.59 5.94
C GLU A 65 -6.63 19.03 6.86
N PRO A 66 -6.75 17.70 7.11
CA PRO A 66 -7.80 17.17 7.97
C PRO A 66 -7.64 17.57 9.43
N VAL A 67 -6.40 17.71 9.91
CA VAL A 67 -6.11 18.12 11.29
C VAL A 67 -6.51 19.59 11.49
N ILE A 68 -6.15 20.47 10.57
CA ILE A 68 -6.45 21.89 10.64
C ILE A 68 -7.96 22.12 10.50
N ILE A 69 -8.61 21.50 9.54
CA ILE A 69 -10.07 21.64 9.35
C ILE A 69 -10.80 21.16 10.61
N LYS A 70 -10.40 20.02 11.18
CA LYS A 70 -10.99 19.50 12.40
C LYS A 70 -10.87 20.47 13.56
N SER A 71 -9.70 21.06 13.80
CA SER A 71 -9.50 22.03 14.89
C SER A 71 -10.36 23.28 14.71
N ILE A 72 -10.42 23.83 13.49
CA ILE A 72 -11.24 24.99 13.16
C ILE A 72 -12.73 24.71 13.38
N ILE A 73 -13.22 23.55 12.97
CA ILE A 73 -14.64 23.20 13.07
C ILE A 73 -15.06 22.93 14.53
N ILE A 74 -14.21 22.27 15.31
CA ILE A 74 -14.47 22.07 16.74
C ILE A 74 -14.50 23.43 17.46
N GLU A 75 -13.57 24.33 17.16
CA GLU A 75 -13.57 25.68 17.70
C GLU A 75 -14.81 26.50 17.26
N THR A 76 -15.23 26.38 16.01
CA THR A 76 -16.43 27.03 15.49
C THR A 76 -17.68 26.53 16.20
N ALA A 77 -17.81 25.20 16.40
CA ALA A 77 -18.93 24.61 17.13
C ALA A 77 -18.94 25.05 18.62
N ALA A 78 -17.78 25.14 19.27
CA ALA A 78 -17.66 25.64 20.63
C ALA A 78 -18.13 27.11 20.73
N ASN A 79 -17.73 27.96 19.80
CA ASN A 79 -18.14 29.36 19.75
C ASN A 79 -19.64 29.55 19.50
N GLN A 80 -20.30 28.55 18.92
CA GLN A 80 -21.75 28.49 18.69
C GLN A 80 -22.52 27.88 19.89
N GLY A 81 -21.84 27.52 20.98
CA GLY A 81 -22.45 27.04 22.21
C GLY A 81 -22.41 25.51 22.38
N ALA A 82 -21.70 24.78 21.53
CA ALA A 82 -21.46 23.36 21.77
C ALA A 82 -20.54 23.18 22.98
N ILE A 83 -20.98 22.39 23.96
CA ILE A 83 -20.19 22.08 25.16
C ILE A 83 -19.59 20.69 24.95
N PHE A 84 -18.27 20.57 25.16
CA PHE A 84 -17.53 19.32 25.08
C PHE A 84 -16.98 18.97 26.45
N SER A 85 -17.38 17.84 27.00
CA SER A 85 -16.88 17.34 28.30
C SER A 85 -15.54 16.61 28.13
N ASP A 86 -15.29 16.03 26.95
CA ASP A 86 -14.08 15.26 26.65
C ASP A 86 -13.73 15.35 25.16
N LYS A 87 -12.48 14.98 24.82
CA LYS A 87 -11.94 14.90 23.47
C LYS A 87 -12.72 13.94 22.57
N ASN A 88 -13.29 12.89 23.14
CA ASN A 88 -14.12 11.92 22.43
C ASN A 88 -15.45 12.54 21.97
N GLU A 89 -16.05 13.36 22.80
CA GLU A 89 -17.30 14.05 22.47
C GLU A 89 -17.11 15.07 21.34
N ALA A 90 -16.01 15.84 21.39
CA ALA A 90 -15.62 16.75 20.31
C ALA A 90 -15.38 15.99 18.97
N ASN A 91 -14.78 14.78 19.02
CA ASN A 91 -14.60 13.96 17.85
C ASN A 91 -15.94 13.46 17.28
N LEU A 92 -16.87 13.03 18.13
CA LEU A 92 -18.21 12.59 17.73
C LEU A 92 -18.98 13.72 17.04
N ILE A 93 -18.95 14.93 17.59
CA ILE A 93 -19.60 16.08 16.99
C ILE A 93 -18.96 16.43 15.64
N TYR A 94 -17.64 16.41 15.53
CA TYR A 94 -16.98 16.61 14.26
C TYR A 94 -17.40 15.57 13.19
N GLU A 95 -17.48 14.28 13.53
CA GLU A 95 -17.93 13.24 12.58
C GLU A 95 -19.43 13.41 12.23
N LYS A 96 -20.27 13.87 13.16
CA LYS A 96 -21.66 14.24 12.85
C LYS A 96 -21.72 15.41 11.86
N ILE A 97 -20.97 16.47 12.08
CA ILE A 97 -20.89 17.64 11.19
C ILE A 97 -20.46 17.22 9.78
N LYS A 98 -19.47 16.37 9.69
CA LYS A 98 -18.97 15.82 8.42
C LYS A 98 -20.00 14.93 7.73
N ALA A 99 -20.74 14.08 8.48
CA ALA A 99 -21.79 13.25 7.97
C ALA A 99 -22.98 14.07 7.44
N ILE A 100 -23.32 15.18 8.12
CA ILE A 100 -24.34 16.13 7.65
C ILE A 100 -23.92 16.74 6.30
N HIS A 101 -22.66 17.19 6.18
CA HIS A 101 -22.13 17.73 4.92
C HIS A 101 -22.17 16.71 3.77
N LEU A 102 -21.92 15.43 4.07
CA LEU A 102 -21.96 14.33 3.11
C LEU A 102 -23.38 13.82 2.80
N GLY A 103 -24.40 14.30 3.52
CA GLY A 103 -25.78 13.83 3.38
C GLY A 103 -26.02 12.40 3.91
N THR A 104 -25.15 11.88 4.78
CA THR A 104 -25.21 10.53 5.34
C THR A 104 -25.69 10.49 6.79
N TYR A 105 -26.09 11.63 7.35
CA TYR A 105 -26.62 11.72 8.70
C TYR A 105 -28.14 11.68 8.70
N PHE A 106 -28.73 10.75 9.48
CA PHE A 106 -30.18 10.50 9.56
C PHE A 106 -30.80 10.89 10.92
N GLY A 107 -30.07 11.56 11.79
CA GLY A 107 -30.57 12.02 13.09
C GLY A 107 -31.11 13.45 13.05
N ASP A 108 -31.61 13.92 14.20
CA ASP A 108 -32.07 15.31 14.37
C ASP A 108 -30.88 16.28 14.21
N ILE A 109 -31.09 17.32 13.42
CA ILE A 109 -30.07 18.33 13.12
C ILE A 109 -30.41 19.58 13.92
N ASP A 110 -29.69 19.81 14.99
CA ASP A 110 -29.73 21.05 15.77
C ASP A 110 -29.15 22.24 14.98
N SER A 111 -29.56 23.46 15.35
CA SER A 111 -29.09 24.70 14.71
C SER A 111 -27.55 24.82 14.70
N ILE A 112 -26.91 24.44 15.81
CA ILE A 112 -25.45 24.45 15.96
C ILE A 112 -24.78 23.49 14.98
N LEU A 113 -25.31 22.27 14.82
CA LEU A 113 -24.78 21.29 13.86
C LEU A 113 -24.96 21.75 12.42
N LYS A 114 -26.09 22.38 12.10
CA LYS A 114 -26.36 22.90 10.75
C LYS A 114 -25.42 24.04 10.36
N GLU A 115 -25.23 25.03 11.26
CA GLU A 115 -24.31 26.15 11.02
C GLU A 115 -22.85 25.67 10.94
N SER A 116 -22.45 24.74 11.83
CA SER A 116 -21.13 24.14 11.79
C SER A 116 -20.90 23.32 10.52
N ALA A 117 -21.91 22.66 9.96
CA ALA A 117 -21.81 21.95 8.69
C ALA A 117 -21.68 22.91 7.49
N LEU A 118 -22.32 24.07 7.52
CA LEU A 118 -22.13 25.12 6.53
C LEU A 118 -20.72 25.72 6.60
N ALA A 119 -20.21 25.95 7.82
CA ALA A 119 -18.82 26.36 8.03
C ALA A 119 -17.83 25.32 7.49
N TYR A 120 -18.07 24.02 7.77
CA TYR A 120 -17.27 22.91 7.24
C TYR A 120 -17.23 22.94 5.70
N ALA A 121 -18.38 23.08 5.05
CA ALA A 121 -18.45 23.17 3.60
C ALA A 121 -17.64 24.36 3.04
N LYS A 122 -17.71 25.52 3.70
CA LYS A 122 -16.95 26.71 3.34
C LYS A 122 -15.43 26.47 3.48
N PHE A 123 -14.98 25.93 4.62
CA PHE A 123 -13.56 25.69 4.84
C PHE A 123 -12.99 24.60 3.94
N ILE A 124 -13.72 23.49 3.71
CA ILE A 124 -13.24 22.44 2.81
C ILE A 124 -13.07 22.95 1.37
N ASN A 125 -14.00 23.80 0.91
CA ASN A 125 -13.89 24.43 -0.42
C ASN A 125 -12.72 25.42 -0.46
N LEU A 126 -12.52 26.22 0.59
CA LEU A 126 -11.41 27.16 0.66
C LEU A 126 -10.06 26.42 0.64
N PHE A 127 -9.87 25.39 1.47
CA PHE A 127 -8.65 24.59 1.52
C PHE A 127 -8.39 23.86 0.21
N THR A 128 -9.45 23.35 -0.40
CA THR A 128 -9.39 22.68 -1.69
C THR A 128 -8.94 23.63 -2.80
N ASN A 129 -9.55 24.81 -2.91
CA ASN A 129 -9.18 25.79 -3.92
C ASN A 129 -7.77 26.33 -3.67
N SER A 130 -7.42 26.64 -2.43
CA SER A 130 -6.07 27.08 -2.04
C SER A 130 -5.01 26.06 -2.41
N LYS A 131 -5.27 24.77 -2.14
CA LYS A 131 -4.39 23.66 -2.53
C LYS A 131 -4.12 23.63 -4.03
N VAL A 132 -5.17 23.77 -4.84
CA VAL A 132 -5.04 23.78 -6.30
C VAL A 132 -4.20 24.98 -6.76
N VAL A 133 -4.53 26.19 -6.29
CA VAL A 133 -3.80 27.42 -6.66
C VAL A 133 -2.33 27.32 -6.27
N LEU A 134 -2.03 26.85 -5.06
CA LEU A 134 -0.66 26.72 -4.58
C LEU A 134 0.14 25.67 -5.38
N ILE A 135 -0.46 24.52 -5.72
CA ILE A 135 0.20 23.52 -6.57
C ILE A 135 0.55 24.10 -7.94
N PHE A 136 -0.39 24.80 -8.60
CA PHE A 136 -0.10 25.45 -9.88
C PHE A 136 0.96 26.53 -9.73
N GLY A 137 0.94 27.31 -8.65
CA GLY A 137 1.97 28.31 -8.34
C GLY A 137 3.36 27.66 -8.19
N ILE A 138 3.46 26.56 -7.44
CA ILE A 138 4.70 25.79 -7.26
C ILE A 138 5.20 25.27 -8.62
N ILE A 139 4.33 24.69 -9.43
CA ILE A 139 4.68 24.16 -10.75
C ILE A 139 5.23 25.28 -11.65
N ILE A 140 4.56 26.42 -11.73
CA ILE A 140 4.98 27.56 -12.55
C ILE A 140 6.34 28.08 -12.07
N ALA A 141 6.50 28.29 -10.76
CA ALA A 141 7.76 28.74 -10.18
C ALA A 141 8.90 27.76 -10.48
N SER A 142 8.64 26.46 -10.34
CA SER A 142 9.60 25.40 -10.62
C SER A 142 10.00 25.34 -12.10
N VAL A 143 9.04 25.52 -13.01
CA VAL A 143 9.32 25.60 -14.46
C VAL A 143 10.21 26.80 -14.77
N ILE A 144 9.87 27.99 -14.26
CA ILE A 144 10.67 29.20 -14.49
C ILE A 144 12.09 29.03 -13.96
N TYR A 145 12.24 28.52 -12.74
CA TYR A 145 13.54 28.27 -12.13
C TYR A 145 14.36 27.27 -12.96
N SER A 146 13.76 26.13 -13.33
CA SER A 146 14.44 25.08 -14.09
C SER A 146 14.88 25.54 -15.48
N LEU A 147 14.03 26.33 -16.17
CA LEU A 147 14.37 26.87 -17.49
C LEU A 147 15.49 27.88 -17.44
N LYS A 148 15.55 28.74 -16.40
CA LYS A 148 16.67 29.66 -16.17
C LYS A 148 17.97 28.89 -15.92
N LYS A 149 17.92 27.84 -15.12
CA LYS A 149 19.11 27.01 -14.78
C LYS A 149 19.60 26.22 -15.99
N ILE A 150 18.71 25.66 -16.82
CA ILE A 150 19.08 24.98 -18.07
C ILE A 150 19.91 25.90 -19.00
N LYS A 151 19.54 27.17 -19.12
CA LYS A 151 20.25 28.14 -19.95
C LYS A 151 21.68 28.40 -19.45
N ASN A 152 21.91 28.38 -18.13
CA ASN A 152 23.18 28.72 -17.49
C ASN A 152 24.03 27.50 -17.09
N ASN A 153 23.46 26.28 -17.03
CA ASN A 153 24.12 25.13 -16.48
C ASN A 153 24.05 23.92 -17.43
N ASN A 154 25.19 23.48 -17.89
CA ASN A 154 25.32 22.32 -18.78
C ASN A 154 25.37 20.96 -18.05
N LYS A 155 25.11 20.90 -16.72
CA LYS A 155 25.25 19.69 -15.88
C LYS A 155 23.91 18.98 -15.60
N ALA A 156 22.94 19.03 -16.50
CA ALA A 156 21.61 18.45 -16.29
C ALA A 156 21.63 16.93 -15.95
N ARG A 157 22.64 16.20 -16.44
CA ARG A 157 22.81 14.77 -16.09
C ARG A 157 23.17 14.60 -14.63
N ASP A 158 24.16 15.32 -14.14
CA ASP A 158 24.66 15.21 -12.77
C ASP A 158 23.55 15.62 -11.78
N ASP A 159 22.84 16.73 -12.08
CA ASP A 159 21.70 17.19 -11.28
C ASP A 159 20.58 16.14 -11.20
N VAL A 160 20.26 15.46 -12.31
CA VAL A 160 19.26 14.37 -12.35
C VAL A 160 19.73 13.17 -11.53
N GLU A 161 21.01 12.77 -11.67
CA GLU A 161 21.57 11.65 -10.92
C GLU A 161 21.59 11.92 -9.41
N VAL A 162 21.91 13.13 -8.98
CA VAL A 162 21.87 13.53 -7.55
C VAL A 162 20.45 13.46 -6.99
N ILE A 163 19.45 13.98 -7.73
CA ILE A 163 18.04 13.92 -7.30
C ILE A 163 17.58 12.47 -7.21
N LEU A 164 17.88 11.63 -8.21
CA LEU A 164 17.49 10.22 -8.20
C LEU A 164 18.17 9.45 -7.06
N LYS A 165 19.47 9.68 -6.81
CA LYS A 165 20.16 9.10 -5.66
C LYS A 165 19.53 9.52 -4.34
N GLY A 166 19.16 10.80 -4.21
CA GLY A 166 18.44 11.30 -3.03
C GLY A 166 17.09 10.62 -2.83
N LEU A 167 16.28 10.46 -3.90
CA LEU A 167 15.00 9.76 -3.83
C LEU A 167 15.18 8.29 -3.44
N LEU A 168 16.17 7.60 -4.04
CA LEU A 168 16.47 6.20 -3.70
C LEU A 168 16.93 6.06 -2.25
N PHE A 169 17.75 6.99 -1.76
CA PHE A 169 18.20 7.02 -0.37
C PHE A 169 17.02 7.20 0.59
N VAL A 170 16.13 8.17 0.34
CA VAL A 170 14.93 8.40 1.16
C VAL A 170 14.00 7.19 1.14
N SER A 171 13.78 6.59 -0.05
CA SER A 171 12.96 5.38 -0.18
C SER A 171 13.55 4.20 0.59
N SER A 172 14.87 4.02 0.52
CA SER A 172 15.59 2.99 1.29
C SER A 172 15.48 3.22 2.79
N LEU A 173 15.61 4.47 3.24
CA LEU A 173 15.46 4.83 4.65
C LEU A 173 14.05 4.53 5.16
N ILE A 174 13.01 4.90 4.39
CA ILE A 174 11.62 4.59 4.73
C ILE A 174 11.42 3.08 4.84
N ALA A 175 11.94 2.30 3.89
CA ALA A 175 11.84 0.85 3.90
C ALA A 175 12.52 0.24 5.16
N ILE A 176 13.71 0.70 5.52
CA ILE A 176 14.41 0.26 6.73
C ILE A 176 13.60 0.62 7.99
N LEU A 177 13.14 1.86 8.11
CA LEU A 177 12.35 2.31 9.26
C LEU A 177 11.02 1.53 9.37
N THR A 178 10.36 1.25 8.25
CA THR A 178 9.14 0.43 8.22
C THR A 178 9.43 -0.99 8.70
N THR A 179 10.51 -1.61 8.22
CA THR A 179 10.92 -2.95 8.66
C THR A 179 11.23 -2.98 10.16
N LEU A 180 11.97 -2.01 10.66
CA LEU A 180 12.24 -1.87 12.10
C LEU A 180 10.93 -1.67 12.89
N GLY A 181 10.03 -0.83 12.39
CA GLY A 181 8.71 -0.62 13.00
C GLY A 181 7.90 -1.92 13.11
N ILE A 182 7.90 -2.74 12.05
CA ILE A 182 7.25 -4.05 12.07
C ILE A 182 7.90 -4.97 13.12
N ILE A 183 9.24 -5.05 13.15
CA ILE A 183 9.97 -5.88 14.11
C ILE A 183 9.63 -5.47 15.55
N PHE A 184 9.68 -4.17 15.87
CA PHE A 184 9.36 -3.67 17.20
C PHE A 184 7.88 -3.89 17.56
N SER A 185 6.97 -3.69 16.63
CA SER A 185 5.54 -3.96 16.84
C SER A 185 5.29 -5.43 17.17
N LEU A 186 5.85 -6.35 16.36
CA LEU A 186 5.72 -7.78 16.59
C LEU A 186 6.37 -8.21 17.92
N LEU A 187 7.53 -7.65 18.25
CA LEU A 187 8.22 -7.94 19.51
C LEU A 187 7.37 -7.49 20.71
N PHE A 188 6.82 -6.28 20.65
CA PHE A 188 5.96 -5.75 21.71
C PHE A 188 4.71 -6.59 21.93
N GLU A 189 4.00 -6.94 20.83
CA GLU A 189 2.81 -7.78 20.92
C GLU A 189 3.15 -9.21 21.38
N SER A 190 4.30 -9.75 20.97
CA SER A 190 4.77 -11.05 21.46
C SER A 190 5.07 -11.05 22.96
N ILE A 191 5.75 -10.02 23.48
CA ILE A 191 6.01 -9.90 24.92
C ILE A 191 4.69 -9.80 25.70
N LYS A 192 3.73 -9.03 25.19
CA LYS A 192 2.40 -8.91 25.78
C LYS A 192 1.65 -10.24 25.78
N PHE A 193 1.71 -11.00 24.69
CA PHE A 193 1.11 -12.33 24.60
C PHE A 193 1.73 -13.30 25.61
N PHE A 194 3.06 -13.38 25.68
CA PHE A 194 3.76 -14.27 26.60
C PHE A 194 3.75 -13.81 28.07
N SER A 195 3.28 -12.59 28.37
CA SER A 195 2.98 -12.20 29.73
C SER A 195 1.71 -12.87 30.29
N VAL A 196 0.83 -13.35 29.41
CA VAL A 196 -0.43 -14.02 29.76
C VAL A 196 -0.34 -15.53 29.55
N ILE A 197 0.32 -15.97 28.49
CA ILE A 197 0.42 -17.38 28.11
C ILE A 197 1.85 -17.87 28.33
N ASN A 198 2.00 -19.00 29.02
CA ASN A 198 3.31 -19.59 29.27
C ASN A 198 3.92 -20.05 27.93
N ILE A 199 5.20 -19.76 27.72
CA ILE A 199 5.90 -20.10 26.47
C ILE A 199 5.98 -21.62 26.22
N PHE A 200 6.09 -22.42 27.30
CA PHE A 200 6.12 -23.89 27.18
C PHE A 200 4.75 -24.47 26.84
N ASP A 201 3.68 -23.95 27.43
CA ASP A 201 2.31 -24.36 27.12
C ASP A 201 1.96 -24.01 25.67
N TYR A 202 2.41 -22.86 25.20
CA TYR A 202 2.30 -22.47 23.78
C TYR A 202 3.07 -23.40 22.85
N LEU A 203 4.35 -23.67 23.12
CA LEU A 203 5.21 -24.47 22.24
C LEU A 203 4.77 -25.93 22.10
N PHE A 204 4.27 -26.50 23.18
CA PHE A 204 3.85 -27.91 23.22
C PHE A 204 2.33 -28.10 23.17
N GLY A 205 1.58 -26.99 23.11
CA GLY A 205 0.12 -27.03 22.99
C GLY A 205 -0.33 -27.68 21.69
N THR A 206 -1.35 -28.53 21.79
CA THR A 206 -1.93 -29.29 20.67
C THR A 206 -3.23 -28.72 20.16
N ASN A 207 -3.78 -27.70 20.82
CA ASN A 207 -5.02 -27.02 20.41
C ASN A 207 -4.70 -25.69 19.75
N TRP A 208 -5.41 -25.37 18.64
CA TRP A 208 -5.36 -24.07 18.00
C TRP A 208 -6.78 -23.59 17.71
N SER A 209 -7.31 -22.75 18.59
CA SER A 209 -8.67 -22.18 18.45
C SER A 209 -8.72 -20.73 18.93
N PRO A 210 -7.99 -19.79 18.29
CA PRO A 210 -7.92 -18.40 18.72
C PRO A 210 -9.29 -17.70 18.67
N GLN A 211 -10.27 -18.23 17.92
CA GLN A 211 -11.63 -17.69 17.86
C GLN A 211 -12.33 -17.69 19.21
N ARG A 212 -11.98 -18.62 20.11
CA ARG A 212 -12.50 -18.68 21.48
C ARG A 212 -12.08 -17.47 22.32
N ALA A 213 -10.95 -16.84 21.99
CA ALA A 213 -10.45 -15.65 22.67
C ALA A 213 -11.18 -14.36 22.28
N PHE A 214 -12.01 -14.36 21.22
CA PHE A 214 -12.87 -13.24 20.87
C PHE A 214 -14.11 -13.20 21.78
N VAL A 215 -13.91 -12.82 23.04
CA VAL A 215 -15.00 -12.62 23.99
C VAL A 215 -15.45 -11.16 23.91
N ARG A 216 -16.78 -10.95 23.74
CA ARG A 216 -17.36 -9.60 23.61
C ARG A 216 -17.27 -8.76 24.87
N ASP A 217 -17.25 -9.40 26.05
CA ASP A 217 -17.17 -8.71 27.35
C ASP A 217 -16.15 -9.40 28.26
N ALA A 218 -14.98 -8.79 28.38
CA ALA A 218 -13.92 -9.25 29.27
C ALA A 218 -14.34 -9.32 30.76
N SER A 219 -15.39 -8.58 31.14
CA SER A 219 -15.93 -8.53 32.50
C SER A 219 -16.81 -9.76 32.86
N SER A 220 -17.21 -10.56 31.87
CA SER A 220 -18.06 -11.75 32.06
C SER A 220 -17.33 -13.07 32.09
N ILE A 221 -15.99 -13.08 31.95
CA ILE A 221 -15.18 -14.30 31.90
C ILE A 221 -14.91 -14.81 33.31
N THR A 222 -15.27 -16.05 33.58
CA THR A 222 -14.91 -16.75 34.82
C THR A 222 -13.44 -17.18 34.82
N ALA A 223 -12.83 -17.40 36.00
CA ALA A 223 -11.45 -17.85 36.09
C ALA A 223 -11.21 -19.19 35.38
N ALA A 224 -12.22 -20.08 35.36
CA ALA A 224 -12.14 -21.38 34.65
C ALA A 224 -12.13 -21.19 33.12
N GLU A 225 -12.98 -20.32 32.59
CA GLU A 225 -13.00 -19.98 31.16
C GLU A 225 -11.69 -19.31 30.72
N PHE A 226 -11.08 -18.51 31.59
CA PHE A 226 -9.78 -17.88 31.31
C PHE A 226 -8.64 -18.94 31.20
N GLU A 227 -8.65 -19.99 32.02
CA GLU A 227 -7.69 -21.08 31.88
C GLU A 227 -7.95 -21.92 30.61
N GLU A 228 -9.19 -22.19 30.25
CA GLU A 228 -9.53 -22.84 28.96
C GLU A 228 -9.09 -22.01 27.76
N LEU A 229 -9.12 -20.66 27.88
CA LEU A 229 -8.64 -19.77 26.82
C LEU A 229 -7.12 -19.85 26.63
N LYS A 230 -6.34 -20.08 27.69
CA LYS A 230 -4.89 -20.28 27.58
C LYS A 230 -4.57 -21.55 26.79
N ASP A 231 -5.32 -22.61 26.98
CA ASP A 231 -5.15 -23.88 26.25
C ASP A 231 -5.58 -23.81 24.78
N ALA A 232 -6.19 -22.70 24.37
CA ALA A 232 -6.61 -22.49 22.98
C ALA A 232 -5.45 -22.11 22.03
N PHE A 233 -4.27 -21.85 22.56
CA PHE A 233 -3.11 -21.38 21.80
C PHE A 233 -1.97 -22.40 21.84
N GLY A 234 -1.93 -23.32 20.90
CA GLY A 234 -0.85 -24.29 20.73
C GLY A 234 -0.11 -24.13 19.41
N PHE A 235 1.19 -24.32 19.42
CA PHE A 235 2.07 -24.16 18.26
C PHE A 235 2.17 -25.41 17.38
N ILE A 236 1.98 -26.60 17.97
CA ILE A 236 2.08 -27.88 17.23
C ILE A 236 1.13 -27.95 16.02
N PRO A 237 -0.17 -27.57 16.13
CA PRO A 237 -1.07 -27.59 14.99
C PRO A 237 -0.64 -26.63 13.88
N LEU A 238 -0.01 -25.49 14.22
CA LEU A 238 0.51 -24.54 13.24
C LEU A 238 1.67 -25.13 12.43
N ILE A 239 2.63 -25.78 13.10
CA ILE A 239 3.74 -26.47 12.42
C ILE A 239 3.20 -27.60 11.54
N ALA A 240 2.32 -28.43 12.07
CA ALA A 240 1.75 -29.54 11.33
C ALA A 240 0.98 -29.08 10.09
N GLY A 241 0.12 -28.06 10.25
CA GLY A 241 -0.65 -27.48 9.15
C GLY A 241 0.24 -26.83 8.08
N THR A 242 1.22 -26.03 8.51
CA THR A 242 2.18 -25.40 7.59
C THR A 242 3.01 -26.42 6.84
N SER A 243 3.51 -27.46 7.53
CA SER A 243 4.30 -28.53 6.91
C SER A 243 3.45 -29.33 5.89
N PHE A 244 2.20 -29.58 6.21
CA PHE A 244 1.29 -30.28 5.32
C PHE A 244 0.97 -29.48 4.07
N ILE A 245 0.67 -28.18 4.21
CA ILE A 245 0.45 -27.26 3.08
C ILE A 245 1.72 -27.15 2.23
N ALA A 246 2.89 -27.00 2.85
CA ALA A 246 4.17 -26.93 2.16
C ALA A 246 4.46 -28.22 1.36
N PHE A 247 4.15 -29.39 1.94
CA PHE A 247 4.31 -30.66 1.26
C PHE A 247 3.44 -30.75 -0.01
N ILE A 248 2.16 -30.38 0.09
CA ILE A 248 1.26 -30.31 -1.09
C ILE A 248 1.80 -29.33 -2.13
N ALA A 249 2.25 -28.16 -1.71
CA ALA A 249 2.80 -27.15 -2.60
C ALA A 249 4.03 -27.66 -3.35
N MET A 250 4.93 -28.35 -2.67
CA MET A 250 6.14 -28.95 -3.28
C MET A 250 5.84 -30.09 -4.22
N LEU A 251 4.83 -30.92 -3.94
CA LEU A 251 4.36 -31.97 -4.86
C LEU A 251 3.89 -31.41 -6.20
N VAL A 252 3.39 -30.19 -6.22
CA VAL A 252 2.96 -29.49 -7.46
C VAL A 252 4.11 -28.70 -8.07
N ALA A 253 4.79 -27.88 -7.26
CA ALA A 253 5.79 -26.93 -7.75
C ALA A 253 7.05 -27.58 -8.28
N VAL A 254 7.57 -28.62 -7.61
CA VAL A 254 8.85 -29.22 -7.98
C VAL A 254 8.75 -29.96 -9.33
N PRO A 255 7.80 -30.88 -9.57
CA PRO A 255 7.73 -31.54 -10.86
C PRO A 255 7.48 -30.54 -12.01
N ILE A 256 6.47 -29.68 -11.86
CA ILE A 256 6.09 -28.76 -12.94
C ILE A 256 7.20 -27.72 -13.19
N GLY A 257 7.78 -27.14 -12.13
CA GLY A 257 8.83 -26.14 -12.23
C GLY A 257 10.11 -26.72 -12.81
N LEU A 258 10.55 -27.90 -12.33
CA LEU A 258 11.74 -28.59 -12.82
C LEU A 258 11.63 -28.96 -14.29
N PHE A 259 10.55 -29.66 -14.69
CA PHE A 259 10.35 -30.02 -16.09
C PHE A 259 10.18 -28.81 -17.00
N SER A 260 9.54 -27.75 -16.51
CA SER A 260 9.43 -26.48 -17.24
C SER A 260 10.82 -25.83 -17.46
N GLY A 261 11.67 -25.80 -16.43
CA GLY A 261 13.04 -25.28 -16.51
C GLY A 261 13.88 -26.09 -17.51
N ILE A 262 13.93 -27.41 -17.35
CA ILE A 262 14.67 -28.32 -18.25
C ILE A 262 14.18 -28.16 -19.70
N TYR A 263 12.86 -28.13 -19.92
CA TYR A 263 12.29 -27.95 -21.25
C TYR A 263 12.73 -26.62 -21.88
N MET A 264 12.69 -25.53 -21.10
CA MET A 264 13.10 -24.23 -21.59
C MET A 264 14.62 -24.14 -21.87
N ALA A 265 15.43 -24.78 -21.03
CA ALA A 265 16.88 -24.77 -21.21
C ALA A 265 17.33 -25.61 -22.44
N GLU A 266 16.81 -26.82 -22.60
CA GLU A 266 17.35 -27.81 -23.53
C GLU A 266 16.50 -28.00 -24.83
N TYR A 267 15.17 -27.93 -24.72
CA TYR A 267 14.28 -28.35 -25.77
C TYR A 267 13.50 -27.22 -26.45
N ALA A 268 13.26 -26.10 -25.75
CA ALA A 268 12.41 -25.03 -26.25
C ALA A 268 13.04 -24.26 -27.40
N SER A 269 12.27 -24.04 -28.46
CA SER A 269 12.67 -23.14 -29.55
C SER A 269 12.83 -21.68 -29.00
N ILE A 270 13.66 -20.88 -29.69
CA ILE A 270 13.90 -19.47 -29.32
C ILE A 270 12.59 -18.68 -29.25
N LYS A 271 11.60 -19.00 -30.08
CA LYS A 271 10.28 -18.33 -30.05
C LYS A 271 9.49 -18.67 -28.79
N VAL A 272 9.47 -19.95 -28.41
CA VAL A 272 8.78 -20.41 -27.20
C VAL A 272 9.44 -19.82 -25.96
N ARG A 273 10.77 -19.89 -25.88
CA ARG A 273 11.53 -19.34 -24.74
C ARG A 273 11.31 -17.82 -24.57
N ARG A 274 11.25 -17.08 -25.69
CA ARG A 274 10.99 -15.63 -25.68
C ARG A 274 9.61 -15.25 -25.13
N ILE A 275 8.62 -16.10 -25.27
CA ILE A 275 7.25 -15.88 -24.79
C ILE A 275 7.07 -16.43 -23.38
N SER A 276 7.53 -17.65 -23.12
CA SER A 276 7.30 -18.34 -21.85
C SER A 276 8.06 -17.71 -20.69
N LYS A 277 9.31 -17.26 -20.90
CA LYS A 277 10.13 -16.68 -19.85
C LYS A 277 9.50 -15.41 -19.23
N PRO A 278 9.03 -14.41 -20.02
CA PRO A 278 8.30 -13.27 -19.46
C PRO A 278 6.98 -13.64 -18.77
N ILE A 279 6.26 -14.66 -19.25
CA ILE A 279 5.02 -15.09 -18.60
C ILE A 279 5.31 -15.63 -17.20
N ILE A 280 6.35 -16.45 -17.05
CA ILE A 280 6.77 -16.99 -15.76
C ILE A 280 7.24 -15.85 -14.84
N GLU A 281 7.98 -14.87 -15.36
CA GLU A 281 8.41 -13.69 -14.60
C GLU A 281 7.22 -12.83 -14.14
N ILE A 282 6.18 -12.67 -14.96
CA ILE A 282 4.95 -11.97 -14.58
C ILE A 282 4.24 -12.72 -13.44
N LEU A 283 4.13 -14.05 -13.53
CA LEU A 283 3.53 -14.86 -12.45
C LEU A 283 4.30 -14.70 -11.13
N ALA A 284 5.63 -14.69 -11.18
CA ALA A 284 6.46 -14.43 -9.99
C ALA A 284 6.25 -13.03 -9.40
N GLY A 285 5.88 -12.06 -10.23
CA GLY A 285 5.64 -10.67 -9.83
C GLY A 285 4.26 -10.42 -9.20
N ILE A 286 3.33 -11.37 -9.25
CA ILE A 286 2.00 -11.21 -8.65
C ILE A 286 2.14 -11.24 -7.11
N PRO A 287 1.61 -10.22 -6.38
CA PRO A 287 1.64 -10.22 -4.93
C PRO A 287 0.99 -11.46 -4.33
N THR A 288 1.64 -12.06 -3.31
CA THR A 288 1.15 -13.29 -2.66
C THR A 288 -0.27 -13.17 -2.12
N VAL A 289 -0.67 -11.97 -1.68
CA VAL A 289 -2.03 -11.68 -1.20
C VAL A 289 -3.08 -11.93 -2.29
N VAL A 290 -2.78 -11.63 -3.55
CA VAL A 290 -3.70 -11.89 -4.68
C VAL A 290 -3.93 -13.38 -4.86
N TYR A 291 -2.89 -14.19 -4.77
CA TYR A 291 -3.00 -15.65 -4.77
C TYR A 291 -3.83 -16.17 -3.60
N GLY A 292 -3.65 -15.58 -2.40
CA GLY A 292 -4.45 -15.92 -1.23
C GLY A 292 -5.93 -15.62 -1.40
N PHE A 293 -6.28 -14.46 -1.93
CA PHE A 293 -7.68 -14.15 -2.26
C PHE A 293 -8.26 -15.08 -3.34
N PHE A 294 -7.50 -15.39 -4.38
CA PHE A 294 -7.93 -16.34 -5.40
C PHE A 294 -8.16 -17.73 -4.82
N ALA A 295 -7.27 -18.20 -3.92
CA ALA A 295 -7.45 -19.45 -3.21
C ALA A 295 -8.76 -19.47 -2.40
N ALA A 296 -9.01 -18.41 -1.61
CA ALA A 296 -10.16 -18.35 -0.72
C ALA A 296 -11.49 -18.17 -1.47
N LEU A 297 -11.53 -17.31 -2.49
CA LEU A 297 -12.78 -16.92 -3.16
C LEU A 297 -13.16 -17.81 -4.36
N THR A 298 -12.18 -18.48 -4.97
CA THR A 298 -12.41 -19.25 -6.21
C THR A 298 -12.08 -20.72 -6.03
N VAL A 299 -10.86 -21.04 -5.60
CA VAL A 299 -10.38 -22.43 -5.58
C VAL A 299 -10.98 -23.20 -4.41
N GLY A 300 -11.08 -22.59 -3.24
CA GLY A 300 -11.70 -23.19 -2.06
C GLY A 300 -13.16 -23.60 -2.29
N PRO A 301 -14.04 -22.69 -2.73
CA PRO A 301 -15.42 -23.04 -3.10
C PRO A 301 -15.53 -24.11 -4.18
N PHE A 302 -14.64 -24.07 -5.19
CA PHE A 302 -14.59 -25.10 -6.22
C PHE A 302 -14.29 -26.49 -5.63
N PHE A 303 -13.27 -26.61 -4.78
CA PHE A 303 -12.94 -27.89 -4.12
C PHE A 303 -14.06 -28.37 -3.18
N ARG A 304 -14.72 -27.43 -2.50
CA ARG A 304 -15.88 -27.75 -1.67
C ARG A 304 -17.01 -28.36 -2.52
N GLN A 305 -17.38 -27.72 -3.64
CA GLN A 305 -18.44 -28.20 -4.52
C GLN A 305 -18.12 -29.58 -5.13
N VAL A 306 -16.86 -29.80 -5.55
CA VAL A 306 -16.41 -31.09 -6.05
C VAL A 306 -16.48 -32.17 -4.96
N GLY A 307 -16.03 -31.83 -3.72
CA GLY A 307 -16.11 -32.74 -2.59
C GLY A 307 -17.54 -33.13 -2.22
N GLU A 308 -18.43 -32.14 -2.15
CA GLU A 308 -19.87 -32.36 -1.89
C GLU A 308 -20.50 -33.29 -2.95
N ASN A 309 -20.17 -33.12 -4.22
CA ASN A 309 -20.62 -33.99 -5.31
C ASN A 309 -20.09 -35.43 -5.18
N LEU A 310 -18.96 -35.63 -4.51
CA LEU A 310 -18.37 -36.93 -4.21
C LEU A 310 -18.84 -37.52 -2.87
N GLY A 311 -19.76 -36.86 -2.17
CA GLY A 311 -20.25 -37.26 -0.86
C GLY A 311 -19.27 -37.01 0.30
N LEU A 312 -18.27 -36.14 0.10
CA LEU A 312 -17.27 -35.75 1.10
C LEU A 312 -17.61 -34.39 1.71
N THR A 313 -17.42 -34.25 3.00
CA THR A 313 -17.52 -32.94 3.68
C THR A 313 -16.18 -32.21 3.56
N VAL A 314 -16.10 -31.27 2.65
CA VAL A 314 -14.88 -30.46 2.39
C VAL A 314 -15.11 -29.02 2.81
N SER A 315 -14.18 -28.48 3.62
CA SER A 315 -14.16 -27.05 3.94
C SER A 315 -13.59 -26.24 2.78
N SER A 316 -14.13 -25.04 2.56
CA SER A 316 -13.57 -24.06 1.62
C SER A 316 -12.14 -23.63 2.00
N GLU A 317 -11.79 -23.72 3.28
CA GLU A 317 -10.46 -23.41 3.82
C GLU A 317 -9.58 -24.68 3.90
N SER A 318 -9.63 -25.53 2.87
CA SER A 318 -8.87 -26.77 2.88
C SER A 318 -7.37 -26.55 2.63
N ALA A 319 -6.53 -27.30 3.31
CA ALA A 319 -5.09 -27.32 3.09
C ALA A 319 -4.72 -27.70 1.65
N LEU A 320 -5.57 -28.49 0.98
CA LEU A 320 -5.39 -28.88 -0.42
C LEU A 320 -5.50 -27.66 -1.35
N ALA A 321 -6.53 -26.83 -1.18
CA ALA A 321 -6.71 -25.61 -1.99
C ALA A 321 -5.56 -24.62 -1.76
N ALA A 322 -5.18 -24.40 -0.50
CA ALA A 322 -4.07 -23.54 -0.14
C ALA A 322 -2.74 -24.03 -0.70
N GLY A 323 -2.44 -25.34 -0.52
CA GLY A 323 -1.21 -25.97 -1.00
C GLY A 323 -1.08 -25.98 -2.52
N LEU A 324 -2.18 -26.21 -3.24
CA LEU A 324 -2.18 -26.18 -4.71
C LEU A 324 -1.87 -24.76 -5.24
N ILE A 325 -2.51 -23.74 -4.73
CA ILE A 325 -2.27 -22.35 -5.14
C ILE A 325 -0.86 -21.91 -4.76
N MET A 326 -0.38 -22.26 -3.56
CA MET A 326 0.99 -22.01 -3.15
C MET A 326 1.98 -22.74 -4.07
N GLY A 327 1.67 -23.96 -4.48
CA GLY A 327 2.45 -24.70 -5.48
C GLY A 327 2.56 -23.94 -6.81
N ILE A 328 1.45 -23.46 -7.34
CA ILE A 328 1.43 -22.65 -8.58
C ILE A 328 2.28 -21.39 -8.42
N MET A 329 2.20 -20.72 -7.28
CA MET A 329 3.00 -19.52 -6.99
C MET A 329 4.51 -19.80 -6.95
N ILE A 330 4.91 -21.00 -6.51
CA ILE A 330 6.33 -21.39 -6.39
C ILE A 330 6.91 -21.89 -7.71
N ILE A 331 6.10 -22.38 -8.66
CA ILE A 331 6.56 -22.87 -9.96
C ILE A 331 7.57 -21.92 -10.65
N PRO A 332 7.34 -20.60 -10.76
CA PRO A 332 8.27 -19.69 -11.39
C PRO A 332 9.66 -19.69 -10.78
N TYR A 333 9.73 -19.78 -9.46
CA TYR A 333 11.01 -19.80 -8.72
C TYR A 333 11.77 -21.10 -8.97
N VAL A 334 11.09 -22.25 -8.91
CA VAL A 334 11.70 -23.56 -9.20
C VAL A 334 12.17 -23.60 -10.65
N SER A 335 11.34 -23.16 -11.59
CA SER A 335 11.68 -23.12 -13.01
C SER A 335 12.87 -22.21 -13.31
N SER A 336 12.93 -21.03 -12.66
CA SER A 336 14.05 -20.10 -12.84
C SER A 336 15.37 -20.61 -12.24
N LEU A 337 15.31 -21.38 -11.14
CA LEU A 337 16.49 -22.02 -10.56
C LEU A 337 16.96 -23.23 -11.37
N SER A 338 16.10 -23.82 -12.18
CA SER A 338 16.37 -25.02 -12.98
C SER A 338 16.74 -24.70 -14.45
N ASP A 339 16.55 -23.47 -14.93
CA ASP A 339 16.95 -22.93 -16.26
C ASP A 339 18.40 -22.44 -16.23
#